data_373175ca46e4905895e639c80405a402
#
_entry.id   373175ca46e4905895e639c80405a402
#
_cell.length_a   1.000
_cell.length_b   1.000
_cell.length_c   1.000
_cell.angle_alpha   90.00
_cell.angle_beta   90.00
_cell.angle_gamma   90.00
#
_symmetry.space_group_name_H-M   'P 1'
#
loop_
_entity.id
_entity.type
_entity.pdbx_description
1 polymer ?
#
loop_
_entity_poly.entity_id
_entity_poly.type
_entity_poly.pdbx_seq_one_letter_code
_entity_poly.pdbx_strand_id
1 'polypeptide(L)'
;MVILAVSCGKDPQDGGIPGVKPGPGETNSVTDVIAVQSDITVDLKTDKAIYAPGEAITFTGNVPSDARIRYRHLGETIHEHSASGDRWTWTAPSADGQGYMVEVYRQRDEKTDLVLGTIAVDVSSDWTMFPRYGFIGDFGKDKLADGVIEAEMEFLNRCHINGVQFYDWHNKHHWPLGGTMEKLDEVYKDIANRDVYNAAVKKYIDVQHGYGMKAMFYNLAFGVLDDARADGVKEEWNLYKKPGREDQDAHTLPGGWKSSIYLVDPGNAEWQDYLIERNKEVYHHLDFDGFHIDQLGSRGTRYDWNGKQVDLPVGYASFINAMKKAHPDKRLVFNAVSSYGSNRIVGTGNVDFCYNEVWGSEDQFKDLYTIIKTNDMNSNHTLKSVLAAYMNYECSGRDFNIPGVLLTDAVIFALGGAHLELGDHLLCREYFPSQDVKMSPALRTLMVRYYDFMTAYQNLLRGASSKAEIQVEVLSEATRKVPFNNWPPKEESVTTYSKKIGDRTVINFLNFRTVDNLSWRDLKGTRPAPAKVIKSPVRIKYDAKATKVWAASPDQHAGAAQELAFTQENGYISVVLPSLEYWTMLVIE
;
A
#
# COMPACT_ATOMS: atom_id res chain seq x y z
N MET A 1 55.31 15.97 42.87
CA MET A 1 55.04 14.87 43.80
C MET A 1 53.57 14.89 44.18
N VAL A 2 52.92 13.79 44.11
CA VAL A 2 51.49 13.48 44.27
C VAL A 2 50.67 13.58 42.95
N ILE A 3 50.49 12.42 42.40
CA ILE A 3 49.64 12.09 41.28
C ILE A 3 48.21 11.95 41.85
N LEU A 4 47.26 12.70 41.32
CA LEU A 4 45.84 12.45 41.52
C LEU A 4 45.26 11.92 40.21
N ALA A 5 44.86 10.63 40.22
CA ALA A 5 44.13 9.98 39.16
C ALA A 5 42.69 10.49 39.13
N VAL A 6 42.24 11.02 37.98
CA VAL A 6 40.86 11.34 37.72
C VAL A 6 40.20 10.11 37.13
N SER A 7 39.22 9.57 37.85
CA SER A 7 38.35 8.49 37.47
C SER A 7 37.43 8.96 36.33
N CYS A 8 37.48 8.29 35.17
CA CYS A 8 36.45 8.41 34.13
C CYS A 8 35.15 7.81 34.62
N GLY A 9 34.11 8.64 34.66
CA GLY A 9 32.75 8.18 34.89
C GLY A 9 32.25 7.30 33.73
N LYS A 10 31.65 6.18 34.08
CA LYS A 10 30.95 5.29 33.18
C LYS A 10 29.61 5.94 32.80
N ASP A 11 29.33 5.99 31.49
CA ASP A 11 28.00 6.27 30.95
C ASP A 11 26.99 5.20 31.42
N PRO A 12 25.73 5.56 31.63
CA PRO A 12 24.70 4.60 31.99
C PRO A 12 24.45 3.68 30.81
N GLN A 13 24.78 2.42 30.98
CA GLN A 13 24.42 1.36 30.03
C GLN A 13 22.92 1.21 29.96
N ASP A 14 22.42 1.26 28.73
CA ASP A 14 21.09 0.84 28.31
C ASP A 14 20.78 -0.57 28.86
N GLY A 15 19.72 -0.68 29.67
CA GLY A 15 19.32 -1.91 30.34
C GLY A 15 18.55 -2.87 29.42
N GLY A 16 19.16 -3.28 28.31
CA GLY A 16 18.69 -4.42 27.54
C GLY A 16 19.10 -5.72 28.25
N ILE A 17 18.17 -6.56 28.66
CA ILE A 17 18.43 -7.91 29.16
C ILE A 17 19.12 -8.68 28.02
N PRO A 18 20.36 -9.18 28.19
CA PRO A 18 21.01 -9.94 27.15
C PRO A 18 20.22 -11.25 26.96
N GLY A 19 19.72 -11.49 25.74
CA GLY A 19 19.11 -12.76 25.38
C GLY A 19 20.08 -13.90 25.72
N VAL A 20 19.64 -14.80 26.60
CA VAL A 20 20.44 -15.96 27.02
C VAL A 20 20.66 -16.84 25.78
N LYS A 21 21.91 -16.98 25.34
CA LYS A 21 22.26 -17.94 24.30
C LYS A 21 22.15 -19.34 24.88
N PRO A 22 21.54 -20.30 24.18
CA PRO A 22 21.60 -21.69 24.59
C PRO A 22 23.07 -22.13 24.66
N GLY A 23 23.47 -22.80 25.75
CA GLY A 23 24.80 -23.37 25.87
C GLY A 23 25.06 -24.45 24.82
N PRO A 24 26.34 -24.77 24.49
CA PRO A 24 26.66 -25.85 23.59
C PRO A 24 26.07 -27.17 24.13
N GLY A 25 25.15 -27.79 23.37
CA GLY A 25 24.47 -29.05 23.76
C GLY A 25 23.12 -28.89 24.43
N GLU A 26 22.64 -27.68 24.73
CA GLU A 26 21.25 -27.46 25.17
C GLU A 26 20.26 -27.58 24.02
N THR A 27 19.29 -28.44 24.14
CA THR A 27 18.16 -28.57 23.22
C THR A 27 16.98 -27.77 23.76
N ASN A 28 16.43 -26.88 22.95
CA ASN A 28 15.17 -26.19 23.23
C ASN A 28 14.11 -26.69 22.27
N SER A 29 12.89 -26.98 22.73
CA SER A 29 11.82 -27.46 21.86
C SER A 29 10.44 -27.02 22.34
N VAL A 30 9.58 -26.74 21.39
CA VAL A 30 8.13 -26.52 21.57
C VAL A 30 7.43 -27.50 20.65
N THR A 31 6.67 -28.42 21.21
CA THR A 31 6.02 -29.52 20.49
C THR A 31 4.50 -29.58 20.70
N ASP A 32 4.00 -28.96 21.74
CA ASP A 32 2.57 -28.89 22.05
C ASP A 32 2.00 -27.56 21.50
N VAL A 33 1.49 -27.62 20.27
CA VAL A 33 0.90 -26.50 19.56
C VAL A 33 -0.50 -26.86 19.05
N ILE A 34 -1.39 -25.88 19.02
CA ILE A 34 -2.73 -26.05 18.46
C ILE A 34 -2.63 -25.96 16.93
N ALA A 35 -3.07 -26.98 16.24
CA ALA A 35 -3.14 -27.01 14.79
C ALA A 35 -4.29 -26.11 14.30
N VAL A 36 -4.05 -25.42 13.19
CA VAL A 36 -5.07 -24.59 12.52
C VAL A 36 -5.52 -25.28 11.24
N GLN A 37 -6.82 -25.42 11.09
CA GLN A 37 -7.52 -25.81 9.85
C GLN A 37 -8.48 -24.69 9.47
N SER A 38 -8.99 -24.71 8.25
CA SER A 38 -9.95 -23.70 7.80
C SER A 38 -11.04 -24.31 6.91
N ASP A 39 -12.26 -23.79 7.10
CA ASP A 39 -13.40 -23.96 6.21
C ASP A 39 -14.11 -22.60 6.16
N ILE A 40 -13.66 -21.73 5.23
CA ILE A 40 -14.06 -20.33 5.17
C ILE A 40 -15.48 -20.23 4.61
N THR A 41 -16.43 -20.05 5.52
CA THR A 41 -17.87 -19.97 5.24
C THR A 41 -18.51 -18.69 5.79
N VAL A 42 -17.75 -17.91 6.58
CA VAL A 42 -18.21 -16.66 7.19
C VAL A 42 -17.53 -15.49 6.49
N ASP A 43 -18.34 -14.61 5.87
CA ASP A 43 -17.89 -13.33 5.34
C ASP A 43 -18.13 -12.24 6.39
N LEU A 44 -17.05 -11.54 6.77
CA LEU A 44 -17.04 -10.52 7.80
C LEU A 44 -16.89 -9.13 7.18
N LYS A 45 -17.56 -8.15 7.77
CA LYS A 45 -17.46 -6.73 7.41
C LYS A 45 -17.28 -5.88 8.65
N THR A 46 -16.60 -4.74 8.49
CA THR A 46 -16.49 -3.68 9.48
C THR A 46 -17.16 -2.41 8.97
N ASP A 47 -17.62 -1.57 9.89
CA ASP A 47 -18.27 -0.31 9.56
C ASP A 47 -17.33 0.79 9.08
N LYS A 48 -15.99 0.64 9.29
CA LYS A 48 -14.97 1.56 8.77
C LYS A 48 -13.71 0.84 8.32
N ALA A 49 -12.90 1.53 7.52
CA ALA A 49 -11.59 1.04 7.06
C ALA A 49 -10.46 1.29 8.06
N ILE A 50 -10.63 2.28 8.95
CA ILE A 50 -9.64 2.72 9.94
C ILE A 50 -10.36 3.21 11.19
N TYR A 51 -9.80 2.96 12.36
CA TYR A 51 -10.37 3.33 13.66
C TYR A 51 -9.35 4.06 14.52
N ALA A 52 -9.80 5.06 15.27
CA ALA A 52 -8.98 5.69 16.30
C ALA A 52 -8.81 4.74 17.50
N PRO A 53 -7.70 4.86 18.27
CA PRO A 53 -7.56 4.18 19.56
C PRO A 53 -8.75 4.41 20.48
N GLY A 54 -9.31 3.34 21.04
CA GLY A 54 -10.48 3.40 21.93
C GLY A 54 -11.84 3.54 21.22
N GLU A 55 -11.87 3.59 19.90
CA GLU A 55 -13.12 3.68 19.13
C GLU A 55 -13.87 2.34 19.12
N ALA A 56 -15.20 2.40 19.06
CA ALA A 56 -16.05 1.20 18.92
C ALA A 56 -16.05 0.73 17.45
N ILE A 57 -15.73 -0.52 17.23
CA ILE A 57 -15.70 -1.19 15.95
C ILE A 57 -16.95 -2.08 15.84
N THR A 58 -17.74 -1.88 14.80
CA THR A 58 -18.91 -2.74 14.53
C THR A 58 -18.55 -3.78 13.49
N PHE A 59 -18.76 -5.04 13.84
CA PHE A 59 -18.64 -6.18 12.93
C PHE A 59 -20.02 -6.69 12.52
N THR A 60 -20.11 -7.16 11.29
CA THR A 60 -21.27 -7.88 10.77
C THR A 60 -20.81 -9.11 9.99
N GLY A 61 -21.58 -10.20 10.06
CA GLY A 61 -21.30 -11.43 9.35
C GLY A 61 -22.24 -12.55 9.75
N ASN A 62 -22.42 -13.53 8.89
CA ASN A 62 -23.24 -14.71 9.16
C ASN A 62 -22.49 -15.70 10.07
N VAL A 63 -22.44 -15.40 11.37
CA VAL A 63 -21.64 -16.14 12.37
C VAL A 63 -22.45 -17.27 12.99
N PRO A 64 -22.02 -18.55 12.90
CA PRO A 64 -22.69 -19.66 13.58
C PRO A 64 -22.72 -19.48 15.10
N SER A 65 -23.83 -19.82 15.72
CA SER A 65 -24.06 -19.61 17.17
C SER A 65 -23.15 -20.44 18.08
N ASP A 66 -22.55 -21.50 17.55
CA ASP A 66 -21.59 -22.36 18.25
C ASP A 66 -20.12 -21.95 18.00
N ALA A 67 -19.89 -20.86 17.23
CA ALA A 67 -18.58 -20.34 16.99
C ALA A 67 -18.08 -19.46 18.15
N ARG A 68 -16.79 -19.25 18.17
CA ARG A 68 -16.07 -18.28 19.02
C ARG A 68 -15.44 -17.22 18.15
N ILE A 69 -15.21 -16.05 18.72
CA ILE A 69 -14.55 -14.91 18.07
C ILE A 69 -13.31 -14.58 18.89
N ARG A 70 -12.15 -14.56 18.24
CA ARG A 70 -10.91 -14.14 18.89
C ARG A 70 -10.24 -13.00 18.12
N TYR A 71 -9.56 -12.16 18.87
CA TYR A 71 -8.84 -10.99 18.39
C TYR A 71 -7.37 -11.22 18.63
N ARG A 72 -6.57 -11.16 17.56
CA ARG A 72 -5.14 -11.37 17.65
C ARG A 72 -4.36 -10.12 17.30
N HIS A 73 -3.32 -9.86 18.05
CA HIS A 73 -2.28 -8.89 17.69
C HIS A 73 -0.96 -9.65 17.52
N LEU A 74 -0.35 -9.57 16.33
CA LEU A 74 0.95 -10.19 16.01
C LEU A 74 1.04 -11.68 16.41
N GLY A 75 -0.02 -12.45 16.17
CA GLY A 75 -0.08 -13.87 16.51
C GLY A 75 -0.56 -14.19 17.93
N GLU A 76 -0.66 -13.19 18.84
CA GLU A 76 -1.15 -13.37 20.20
C GLU A 76 -2.65 -13.12 20.31
N THR A 77 -3.39 -13.98 21.00
CA THR A 77 -4.80 -13.73 21.34
C THR A 77 -4.89 -12.74 22.48
N ILE A 78 -5.47 -11.56 22.21
CA ILE A 78 -5.63 -10.49 23.20
C ILE A 78 -7.04 -10.42 23.79
N HIS A 79 -8.02 -10.96 23.09
CA HIS A 79 -9.41 -11.04 23.55
C HIS A 79 -10.13 -12.18 22.84
N GLU A 80 -11.11 -12.77 23.52
CA GLU A 80 -11.92 -13.87 22.98
C GLU A 80 -13.29 -13.94 23.66
N HIS A 81 -14.34 -14.28 22.90
CA HIS A 81 -15.68 -14.51 23.41
C HIS A 81 -16.47 -15.48 22.52
N SER A 82 -17.59 -16.01 23.02
CA SER A 82 -18.54 -16.79 22.22
C SER A 82 -19.30 -15.88 21.27
N ALA A 83 -19.65 -16.38 20.09
CA ALA A 83 -20.50 -15.65 19.15
C ALA A 83 -21.87 -15.34 19.79
N SER A 84 -22.36 -14.10 19.57
CA SER A 84 -23.64 -13.60 20.12
C SER A 84 -24.65 -13.17 19.06
N GLY A 85 -24.40 -13.54 17.80
CA GLY A 85 -25.23 -13.18 16.63
C GLY A 85 -24.44 -12.60 15.49
N ASP A 86 -25.13 -12.12 14.47
CA ASP A 86 -24.54 -11.66 13.21
C ASP A 86 -23.98 -10.22 13.27
N ARG A 87 -24.14 -9.53 14.40
CA ARG A 87 -23.62 -8.18 14.63
C ARG A 87 -23.11 -8.07 16.07
N TRP A 88 -21.91 -7.56 16.24
CA TRP A 88 -21.31 -7.29 17.56
C TRP A 88 -20.38 -6.09 17.49
N THR A 89 -19.95 -5.62 18.65
CA THR A 89 -19.00 -4.52 18.78
C THR A 89 -17.78 -4.96 19.60
N TRP A 90 -16.64 -4.37 19.27
CA TRP A 90 -15.41 -4.47 20.05
C TRP A 90 -14.81 -3.07 20.20
N THR A 91 -14.33 -2.73 21.39
CA THR A 91 -13.64 -1.46 21.60
C THR A 91 -12.18 -1.63 21.19
N ALA A 92 -11.71 -0.80 20.27
CA ALA A 92 -10.32 -0.78 19.83
C ALA A 92 -9.38 -0.58 21.04
N PRO A 93 -8.25 -1.30 21.13
CA PRO A 93 -7.23 -1.02 22.12
C PRO A 93 -6.70 0.42 22.04
N SER A 94 -6.11 0.90 23.13
CA SER A 94 -5.59 2.28 23.23
C SER A 94 -4.25 2.50 22.51
N ALA A 95 -3.59 1.45 22.08
CA ALA A 95 -2.33 1.53 21.33
C ALA A 95 -2.57 1.98 19.91
N ASP A 96 -1.91 3.05 19.50
CA ASP A 96 -2.02 3.63 18.15
C ASP A 96 -1.15 2.91 17.12
N GLY A 97 -1.56 2.93 15.86
CA GLY A 97 -0.84 2.33 14.74
C GLY A 97 -0.73 0.81 14.85
N GLN A 98 -1.81 0.11 15.21
CA GLN A 98 -1.81 -1.33 15.41
C GLN A 98 -2.75 -2.05 14.43
N GLY A 99 -2.27 -3.19 13.90
CA GLY A 99 -3.08 -4.12 13.13
C GLY A 99 -3.55 -5.30 13.97
N TYR A 100 -4.79 -5.73 13.72
CA TYR A 100 -5.38 -6.88 14.42
C TYR A 100 -5.99 -7.83 13.40
N MET A 101 -5.93 -9.15 13.70
CA MET A 101 -6.70 -10.19 13.00
C MET A 101 -7.85 -10.63 13.89
N VAL A 102 -9.06 -10.56 13.39
CA VAL A 102 -10.27 -11.09 14.04
C VAL A 102 -10.63 -12.39 13.34
N GLU A 103 -10.76 -13.45 14.11
CA GLU A 103 -11.02 -14.80 13.62
C GLU A 103 -12.32 -15.33 14.21
N VAL A 104 -13.24 -15.77 13.35
CA VAL A 104 -14.37 -16.61 13.73
C VAL A 104 -13.95 -18.05 13.59
N TYR A 105 -14.03 -18.83 14.66
CA TYR A 105 -13.53 -20.20 14.67
C TYR A 105 -14.36 -21.14 15.55
N ARG A 106 -14.18 -22.43 15.37
CA ARG A 106 -14.64 -23.50 16.27
C ARG A 106 -13.46 -24.27 16.79
N GLN A 107 -13.47 -24.65 18.05
CA GLN A 107 -12.56 -25.66 18.56
C GLN A 107 -13.06 -27.04 18.08
N ARG A 108 -12.33 -27.67 17.17
CA ARG A 108 -12.69 -28.97 16.60
C ARG A 108 -12.42 -30.12 17.57
N ASP A 109 -11.29 -30.03 18.25
CA ASP A 109 -10.84 -30.92 19.31
C ASP A 109 -9.84 -30.16 20.21
N GLU A 110 -9.27 -30.83 21.23
CA GLU A 110 -8.34 -30.22 22.19
C GLU A 110 -7.05 -29.65 21.54
N LYS A 111 -6.73 -30.09 20.32
CA LYS A 111 -5.49 -29.73 19.60
C LYS A 111 -5.71 -29.08 18.23
N THR A 112 -6.96 -28.80 17.86
CA THR A 112 -7.27 -28.30 16.52
C THR A 112 -8.36 -27.24 16.53
N ASP A 113 -8.05 -26.06 16.02
CA ASP A 113 -9.00 -25.00 15.72
C ASP A 113 -9.39 -25.02 14.25
N LEU A 114 -10.68 -24.84 13.97
CA LEU A 114 -11.24 -24.68 12.63
C LEU A 114 -11.65 -23.23 12.40
N VAL A 115 -10.89 -22.48 11.62
CA VAL A 115 -11.19 -21.08 11.22
C VAL A 115 -12.29 -21.08 10.18
N LEU A 116 -13.34 -20.31 10.43
CA LEU A 116 -14.53 -20.17 9.58
C LEU A 116 -14.55 -18.85 8.81
N GLY A 117 -13.87 -17.81 9.31
CA GLY A 117 -13.78 -16.49 8.67
C GLY A 117 -12.78 -15.60 9.38
N THR A 118 -12.24 -14.64 8.65
CA THR A 118 -11.29 -13.65 9.17
C THR A 118 -11.60 -12.27 8.64
N ILE A 119 -11.21 -11.24 9.40
CA ILE A 119 -11.16 -9.86 8.95
C ILE A 119 -10.08 -9.13 9.73
N ALA A 120 -9.36 -8.23 9.05
CA ALA A 120 -8.40 -7.37 9.73
C ALA A 120 -9.07 -6.13 10.33
N VAL A 121 -8.37 -5.48 11.25
CA VAL A 121 -8.72 -4.17 11.80
C VAL A 121 -7.45 -3.32 11.87
N ASP A 122 -7.55 -2.08 11.36
CA ASP A 122 -6.54 -1.05 11.52
C ASP A 122 -6.96 -0.06 12.61
N VAL A 123 -6.20 0.00 13.69
CA VAL A 123 -6.36 0.99 14.76
C VAL A 123 -5.25 2.01 14.62
N SER A 124 -5.52 3.08 13.89
CA SER A 124 -4.58 4.15 13.61
C SER A 124 -5.29 5.51 13.67
N SER A 125 -4.73 6.46 14.40
CA SER A 125 -5.28 7.81 14.54
C SER A 125 -5.16 8.65 13.26
N ASP A 126 -4.26 8.27 12.37
CA ASP A 126 -4.04 8.94 11.09
C ASP A 126 -3.77 7.92 9.96
N TRP A 127 -4.36 8.14 8.79
CA TRP A 127 -4.22 7.27 7.63
C TRP A 127 -2.79 7.14 7.10
N THR A 128 -1.93 8.11 7.40
CA THR A 128 -0.52 8.11 6.97
C THR A 128 0.34 7.12 7.71
N MET A 129 -0.13 6.59 8.84
CA MET A 129 0.62 5.57 9.61
C MET A 129 0.80 4.30 8.77
N PHE A 130 -0.28 3.86 8.10
CA PHE A 130 -0.28 2.71 7.19
C PHE A 130 -1.19 2.99 5.98
N PRO A 131 -0.79 3.87 5.05
CA PRO A 131 -1.61 4.25 3.91
C PRO A 131 -1.91 3.04 3.01
N ARG A 132 -3.18 2.87 2.68
CA ARG A 132 -3.71 1.96 1.67
C ARG A 132 -4.57 2.81 0.74
N TYR A 133 -4.02 3.12 -0.42
CA TYR A 133 -4.55 4.14 -1.31
C TYR A 133 -5.24 3.50 -2.50
N GLY A 134 -6.46 3.92 -2.77
CA GLY A 134 -7.27 3.51 -3.91
C GLY A 134 -7.51 4.66 -4.89
N PHE A 135 -8.34 4.40 -5.92
CA PHE A 135 -8.68 5.41 -6.92
C PHE A 135 -10.13 5.28 -7.39
N ILE A 136 -10.66 6.36 -7.95
CA ILE A 136 -11.91 6.40 -8.69
C ILE A 136 -11.66 7.21 -9.94
N GLY A 137 -12.12 6.73 -11.09
CA GLY A 137 -11.90 7.35 -12.40
C GLY A 137 -13.16 7.57 -13.22
N ASP A 138 -14.35 7.25 -12.69
CA ASP A 138 -15.62 7.43 -13.38
C ASP A 138 -16.66 8.11 -12.49
N PHE A 139 -17.24 9.20 -12.99
CA PHE A 139 -18.22 10.05 -12.31
C PHE A 139 -19.46 10.28 -13.19
N GLY A 140 -19.74 9.33 -14.07
CA GLY A 140 -20.85 9.37 -15.00
C GLY A 140 -22.21 9.29 -14.32
N LYS A 141 -23.28 9.50 -15.13
CA LYS A 141 -24.66 9.50 -14.65
C LYS A 141 -25.10 8.16 -14.06
N ASP A 142 -24.59 7.07 -14.58
CA ASP A 142 -24.85 5.70 -14.12
C ASP A 142 -24.38 5.44 -12.69
N LYS A 143 -23.33 6.14 -12.23
CA LYS A 143 -22.88 6.12 -10.83
C LYS A 143 -23.92 6.64 -9.84
N LEU A 144 -24.87 7.46 -10.30
CA LEU A 144 -25.96 7.98 -9.48
C LEU A 144 -27.10 6.98 -9.26
N ALA A 145 -27.08 5.81 -9.91
CA ALA A 145 -28.04 4.75 -9.63
C ALA A 145 -27.90 4.26 -8.17
N ASP A 146 -29.04 3.85 -7.60
CA ASP A 146 -29.10 3.43 -6.20
C ASP A 146 -28.15 2.26 -5.91
N GLY A 147 -27.32 2.41 -4.90
CA GLY A 147 -26.42 1.37 -4.40
C GLY A 147 -25.13 1.17 -5.19
N VAL A 148 -24.90 1.84 -6.32
CA VAL A 148 -23.69 1.64 -7.15
C VAL A 148 -22.44 2.14 -6.41
N ILE A 149 -22.41 3.41 -6.01
CA ILE A 149 -21.28 4.01 -5.28
C ILE A 149 -21.08 3.31 -3.93
N GLU A 150 -22.17 3.00 -3.23
CA GLU A 150 -22.12 2.30 -1.96
C GLU A 150 -21.46 0.92 -2.09
N ALA A 151 -21.78 0.14 -3.12
CA ALA A 151 -21.20 -1.18 -3.35
C ALA A 151 -19.71 -1.12 -3.71
N GLU A 152 -19.28 -0.13 -4.48
CA GLU A 152 -17.88 0.10 -4.80
C GLU A 152 -17.09 0.49 -3.55
N MET A 153 -17.60 1.42 -2.76
CA MET A 153 -16.94 1.86 -1.52
C MET A 153 -16.98 0.79 -0.42
N GLU A 154 -18.03 -0.02 -0.34
CA GLU A 154 -18.06 -1.18 0.56
C GLU A 154 -16.95 -2.17 0.24
N PHE A 155 -16.65 -2.41 -1.03
CA PHE A 155 -15.52 -3.28 -1.42
C PHE A 155 -14.18 -2.68 -1.03
N LEU A 156 -13.97 -1.39 -1.25
CA LEU A 156 -12.74 -0.72 -0.81
C LEU A 156 -12.61 -0.74 0.71
N ASN A 157 -13.71 -0.52 1.45
CA ASN A 157 -13.74 -0.69 2.91
C ASN A 157 -13.37 -2.11 3.33
N ARG A 158 -13.91 -3.14 2.63
CA ARG A 158 -13.59 -4.55 2.91
C ARG A 158 -12.11 -4.86 2.66
N CYS A 159 -11.45 -4.14 1.77
CA CYS A 159 -10.00 -4.18 1.55
C CYS A 159 -9.23 -3.17 2.41
N HIS A 160 -9.86 -2.54 3.41
CA HIS A 160 -9.22 -1.59 4.32
C HIS A 160 -8.56 -0.39 3.63
N ILE A 161 -9.01 0.00 2.44
CA ILE A 161 -8.55 1.21 1.77
C ILE A 161 -8.93 2.41 2.63
N ASN A 162 -7.94 3.23 3.02
CA ASN A 162 -8.14 4.35 3.94
C ASN A 162 -7.98 5.74 3.29
N GLY A 163 -7.76 5.77 1.98
CA GLY A 163 -7.80 6.99 1.18
C GLY A 163 -7.97 6.67 -0.30
N VAL A 164 -8.56 7.60 -1.05
CA VAL A 164 -8.90 7.40 -2.47
C VAL A 164 -8.60 8.66 -3.24
N GLN A 165 -7.89 8.54 -4.38
CA GLN A 165 -7.74 9.63 -5.33
C GLN A 165 -8.88 9.64 -6.35
N PHE A 166 -9.36 10.83 -6.69
CA PHE A 166 -10.36 11.08 -7.72
C PHE A 166 -9.63 11.42 -9.01
N TYR A 167 -9.31 10.42 -9.81
CA TYR A 167 -8.51 10.57 -11.03
C TYR A 167 -9.35 11.09 -12.20
N ASP A 168 -8.79 12.04 -12.95
CA ASP A 168 -9.45 12.66 -14.13
C ASP A 168 -10.90 13.15 -13.88
N TRP A 169 -11.20 13.57 -12.65
CA TRP A 169 -12.50 14.14 -12.29
C TRP A 169 -12.66 15.59 -12.76
N HIS A 170 -11.52 16.30 -12.98
CA HIS A 170 -11.44 17.74 -13.12
C HIS A 170 -11.84 18.24 -14.52
N ASN A 171 -12.35 19.46 -14.58
CA ASN A 171 -12.73 20.12 -15.83
C ASN A 171 -11.51 20.42 -16.72
N LYS A 172 -10.53 21.17 -16.19
CA LYS A 172 -9.28 21.50 -16.84
C LYS A 172 -8.14 21.46 -15.82
N HIS A 173 -6.91 21.21 -16.22
CA HIS A 173 -5.79 21.24 -15.29
C HIS A 173 -5.59 22.63 -14.65
N HIS A 174 -5.77 23.71 -15.41
CA HIS A 174 -5.66 25.07 -14.89
C HIS A 174 -6.96 25.58 -14.22
N TRP A 175 -8.08 24.90 -14.38
CA TRP A 175 -9.35 25.19 -13.71
C TRP A 175 -10.06 23.88 -13.36
N PRO A 176 -9.69 23.26 -12.26
CA PRO A 176 -10.14 21.90 -11.95
C PRO A 176 -11.63 21.78 -11.65
N LEU A 177 -12.25 22.79 -11.01
CA LEU A 177 -13.67 22.75 -10.68
C LEU A 177 -14.54 22.82 -11.94
N GLY A 178 -15.55 21.98 -12.05
CA GLY A 178 -16.68 22.19 -12.94
C GLY A 178 -17.64 23.20 -12.32
N GLY A 179 -17.39 24.50 -12.59
CA GLY A 179 -18.11 25.61 -11.99
C GLY A 179 -17.23 26.80 -11.64
N THR A 180 -17.74 27.67 -10.78
CA THR A 180 -17.05 28.85 -10.25
C THR A 180 -17.19 28.92 -8.74
N MET A 181 -16.58 29.91 -8.08
CA MET A 181 -16.78 30.15 -6.66
C MET A 181 -18.24 30.34 -6.28
N GLU A 182 -19.04 30.96 -7.16
CA GLU A 182 -20.45 31.29 -6.90
C GLU A 182 -21.40 30.14 -7.22
N LYS A 183 -21.01 29.25 -8.15
CA LYS A 183 -21.90 28.22 -8.65
C LYS A 183 -21.16 26.97 -9.10
N LEU A 184 -21.60 25.83 -8.58
CA LEU A 184 -21.20 24.52 -9.05
C LEU A 184 -22.06 24.10 -10.25
N ASP A 185 -21.42 23.63 -11.32
CA ASP A 185 -22.16 23.06 -12.45
C ASP A 185 -22.78 21.71 -12.06
N GLU A 186 -23.96 21.41 -12.61
CA GLU A 186 -24.56 20.10 -12.42
C GLU A 186 -23.74 19.00 -13.11
N VAL A 187 -23.34 19.28 -14.36
CA VAL A 187 -22.53 18.39 -15.20
C VAL A 187 -21.52 19.21 -16.01
N TYR A 188 -20.32 18.68 -16.17
CA TYR A 188 -19.28 19.26 -17.01
C TYR A 188 -18.51 18.15 -17.75
N LYS A 189 -17.63 18.54 -18.66
CA LYS A 189 -16.73 17.61 -19.34
C LYS A 189 -15.38 17.55 -18.62
N ASP A 190 -14.85 16.35 -18.39
CA ASP A 190 -13.46 16.18 -17.97
C ASP A 190 -12.47 16.41 -19.12
N ILE A 191 -11.18 16.20 -18.89
CA ILE A 191 -10.14 16.37 -19.92
C ILE A 191 -10.25 15.36 -21.06
N ALA A 192 -10.90 14.21 -20.84
CA ALA A 192 -11.18 13.20 -21.87
C ALA A 192 -12.54 13.38 -22.56
N ASN A 193 -13.21 14.52 -22.34
CA ASN A 193 -14.56 14.85 -22.86
C ASN A 193 -15.68 13.91 -22.36
N ARG A 194 -15.49 13.23 -21.23
CA ARG A 194 -16.55 12.46 -20.58
C ARG A 194 -17.42 13.36 -19.70
N ASP A 195 -18.68 13.00 -19.51
CA ASP A 195 -19.56 13.69 -18.57
C ASP A 195 -19.19 13.34 -17.12
N VAL A 196 -18.95 14.38 -16.32
CA VAL A 196 -18.77 14.31 -14.86
C VAL A 196 -19.95 15.00 -14.19
N TYR A 197 -20.63 14.26 -13.33
CA TYR A 197 -21.73 14.77 -12.51
C TYR A 197 -21.22 15.14 -11.12
N ASN A 198 -21.29 16.42 -10.74
CA ASN A 198 -20.86 16.86 -9.41
C ASN A 198 -21.63 16.17 -8.28
N ALA A 199 -22.88 15.72 -8.54
CA ALA A 199 -23.63 14.91 -7.60
C ALA A 199 -22.97 13.55 -7.34
N ALA A 200 -22.36 12.92 -8.36
CA ALA A 200 -21.60 11.66 -8.19
C ALA A 200 -20.32 11.91 -7.41
N VAL A 201 -19.57 12.98 -7.73
CA VAL A 201 -18.36 13.38 -6.99
C VAL A 201 -18.67 13.58 -5.50
N LYS A 202 -19.71 14.35 -5.16
CA LYS A 202 -20.14 14.56 -3.78
C LYS A 202 -20.54 13.26 -3.09
N LYS A 203 -21.32 12.43 -3.75
CA LYS A 203 -21.77 11.16 -3.18
C LYS A 203 -20.61 10.21 -2.87
N TYR A 204 -19.58 10.14 -3.74
CA TYR A 204 -18.37 9.39 -3.46
C TYR A 204 -17.63 9.93 -2.22
N ILE A 205 -17.47 11.25 -2.08
CA ILE A 205 -16.83 11.87 -0.91
C ILE A 205 -17.63 11.51 0.37
N ASP A 206 -18.94 11.69 0.35
CA ASP A 206 -19.80 11.44 1.50
C ASP A 206 -19.74 9.97 1.96
N VAL A 207 -19.82 9.04 1.02
CA VAL A 207 -19.76 7.59 1.33
C VAL A 207 -18.38 7.20 1.85
N GLN A 208 -17.29 7.74 1.26
CA GLN A 208 -15.92 7.51 1.74
C GLN A 208 -15.73 8.01 3.17
N HIS A 209 -16.19 9.23 3.47
CA HIS A 209 -16.13 9.78 4.83
C HIS A 209 -16.91 8.92 5.83
N GLY A 210 -18.05 8.33 5.41
CA GLY A 210 -18.78 7.35 6.22
C GLY A 210 -17.94 6.14 6.63
N TYR A 211 -17.01 5.71 5.79
CA TYR A 211 -16.05 4.64 6.08
C TYR A 211 -14.73 5.12 6.72
N GLY A 212 -14.58 6.42 7.00
CA GLY A 212 -13.34 7.00 7.54
C GLY A 212 -12.21 7.14 6.53
N MET A 213 -12.48 6.98 5.24
CA MET A 213 -11.49 7.15 4.16
C MET A 213 -11.26 8.64 3.86
N LYS A 214 -10.05 8.97 3.38
CA LYS A 214 -9.70 10.29 2.88
C LYS A 214 -10.00 10.43 1.39
N ALA A 215 -10.67 11.50 1.00
CA ALA A 215 -10.98 11.84 -0.38
C ALA A 215 -9.97 12.87 -0.91
N MET A 216 -9.20 12.51 -1.95
CA MET A 216 -8.12 13.32 -2.51
C MET A 216 -8.43 13.67 -3.96
N PHE A 217 -8.60 14.95 -4.31
CA PHE A 217 -8.76 15.29 -5.71
C PHE A 217 -7.41 15.27 -6.45
N TYR A 218 -7.43 14.81 -7.69
CA TYR A 218 -6.27 14.72 -8.56
C TYR A 218 -6.15 15.97 -9.43
N ASN A 219 -4.93 16.45 -9.64
CA ASN A 219 -4.56 17.36 -10.70
C ASN A 219 -3.05 17.42 -10.90
N LEU A 220 -2.58 17.92 -12.05
CA LEU A 220 -1.17 18.17 -12.34
C LEU A 220 -0.64 19.42 -11.61
N ALA A 221 0.64 19.36 -11.20
CA ALA A 221 1.35 20.52 -10.64
C ALA A 221 1.55 21.65 -11.65
N PHE A 222 1.55 21.35 -12.95
CA PHE A 222 2.09 22.26 -13.97
C PHE A 222 1.48 22.07 -15.38
N GLY A 223 0.24 21.59 -15.46
CA GLY A 223 -0.49 21.37 -16.70
C GLY A 223 -1.53 22.46 -16.99
N VAL A 224 -1.65 22.86 -18.24
CA VAL A 224 -2.70 23.74 -18.74
C VAL A 224 -3.21 23.24 -20.10
N LEU A 225 -4.45 23.59 -20.46
CA LEU A 225 -5.01 23.27 -21.78
C LEU A 225 -4.78 24.43 -22.77
N ASP A 226 -5.12 24.24 -24.04
CA ASP A 226 -4.88 25.22 -25.12
C ASP A 226 -5.68 26.53 -24.98
N ASP A 227 -6.78 26.50 -24.23
CA ASP A 227 -7.64 27.65 -23.95
C ASP A 227 -7.26 28.42 -22.65
N ALA A 228 -6.19 28.04 -21.98
CA ALA A 228 -5.82 28.56 -20.66
C ALA A 228 -5.61 30.09 -20.58
N ARG A 229 -5.21 30.71 -21.68
CA ARG A 229 -5.08 32.20 -21.72
C ARG A 229 -6.40 32.92 -21.52
N ALA A 230 -7.50 32.36 -22.04
CA ALA A 230 -8.83 32.94 -21.84
C ALA A 230 -9.25 32.88 -20.36
N ASP A 231 -8.71 31.92 -19.61
CA ASP A 231 -8.96 31.70 -18.20
C ASP A 231 -7.93 32.39 -17.28
N GLY A 232 -7.04 33.24 -17.84
CA GLY A 232 -6.11 34.09 -17.09
C GLY A 232 -4.70 33.52 -16.89
N VAL A 233 -4.38 32.37 -17.47
CA VAL A 233 -3.00 31.83 -17.47
C VAL A 233 -2.10 32.68 -18.35
N LYS A 234 -0.95 33.10 -17.79
CA LYS A 234 0.00 33.97 -18.50
C LYS A 234 1.03 33.16 -19.27
N GLU A 235 1.48 33.74 -20.39
CA GLU A 235 2.51 33.14 -21.24
C GLU A 235 3.87 33.05 -20.55
N GLU A 236 4.12 34.00 -19.66
CA GLU A 236 5.33 34.12 -18.86
C GLU A 236 5.53 32.94 -17.89
N TRP A 237 4.50 32.12 -17.67
CA TRP A 237 4.57 30.94 -16.84
C TRP A 237 4.97 29.67 -17.58
N ASN A 238 4.98 29.70 -18.93
CA ASN A 238 5.22 28.53 -19.77
C ASN A 238 6.64 27.97 -19.61
N LEU A 239 6.76 26.67 -19.77
CA LEU A 239 8.01 25.93 -19.93
C LEU A 239 8.32 25.75 -21.42
N TYR A 240 9.58 25.94 -21.79
CA TYR A 240 10.07 25.81 -23.16
C TYR A 240 11.18 24.76 -23.26
N LYS A 241 11.26 24.09 -24.42
CA LYS A 241 12.35 23.15 -24.71
C LYS A 241 13.65 23.86 -25.11
N LYS A 242 13.58 25.16 -25.47
CA LYS A 242 14.70 26.02 -25.87
C LYS A 242 14.65 27.38 -25.19
N PRO A 243 15.80 28.03 -24.95
CA PRO A 243 15.83 29.31 -24.22
C PRO A 243 15.19 30.49 -24.98
N GLY A 244 14.98 30.41 -26.30
CA GLY A 244 14.38 31.46 -27.14
C GLY A 244 12.85 31.50 -27.13
N ARG A 245 12.17 30.82 -26.21
CA ARG A 245 10.68 30.67 -26.16
C ARG A 245 10.10 29.95 -27.37
N GLU A 246 10.93 29.27 -28.11
CA GLU A 246 10.50 28.39 -29.16
C GLU A 246 10.14 27.04 -28.57
N ASP A 247 9.09 26.43 -29.09
CA ASP A 247 8.72 25.06 -28.74
C ASP A 247 8.34 24.90 -27.24
N GLN A 248 7.16 25.45 -26.89
CA GLN A 248 6.56 25.23 -25.56
C GLN A 248 6.48 23.72 -25.27
N ASP A 249 6.85 23.29 -24.08
CA ASP A 249 6.75 21.89 -23.70
C ASP A 249 5.29 21.47 -23.57
N ALA A 250 4.96 20.33 -24.13
CA ALA A 250 3.63 19.76 -24.10
C ALA A 250 3.68 18.23 -24.00
N HIS A 251 2.65 17.64 -23.40
CA HIS A 251 2.37 16.22 -23.41
C HIS A 251 1.15 15.95 -24.27
N THR A 252 1.34 15.17 -25.33
CA THR A 252 0.28 14.84 -26.27
C THR A 252 -0.69 13.83 -25.67
N LEU A 253 -1.97 14.16 -25.65
CA LEU A 253 -3.03 13.25 -25.22
C LEU A 253 -3.67 12.53 -26.42
N PRO A 254 -4.38 11.41 -26.18
CA PRO A 254 -5.10 10.70 -27.23
C PRO A 254 -6.09 11.60 -27.98
N GLY A 255 -6.36 11.28 -29.26
CA GLY A 255 -7.36 11.99 -30.05
C GLY A 255 -8.75 11.91 -29.40
N GLY A 256 -9.49 13.03 -29.44
CA GLY A 256 -10.82 13.15 -28.83
C GLY A 256 -10.82 13.72 -27.41
N TRP A 257 -9.66 13.88 -26.78
CA TRP A 257 -9.51 14.63 -25.54
C TRP A 257 -9.60 16.14 -25.80
N LYS A 258 -9.79 16.96 -24.75
CA LYS A 258 -9.97 18.42 -24.89
C LYS A 258 -8.82 19.09 -25.65
N SER A 259 -7.58 18.81 -25.27
CA SER A 259 -6.35 19.23 -25.95
C SER A 259 -5.15 18.42 -25.45
N SER A 260 -3.96 18.69 -26.02
CA SER A 260 -2.71 18.32 -25.34
C SER A 260 -2.55 19.11 -24.04
N ILE A 261 -1.72 18.61 -23.12
CA ILE A 261 -1.37 19.30 -21.89
C ILE A 261 -0.12 20.15 -22.17
N TYR A 262 -0.26 21.45 -22.13
CA TYR A 262 0.87 22.38 -22.20
C TYR A 262 1.44 22.60 -20.81
N LEU A 263 2.77 22.76 -20.70
CA LEU A 263 3.42 22.79 -19.39
C LEU A 263 3.84 24.22 -19.01
N VAL A 264 3.67 24.50 -17.72
CA VAL A 264 4.10 25.73 -17.07
C VAL A 264 5.17 25.45 -16.03
N ASP A 265 5.93 26.44 -15.57
CA ASP A 265 6.93 26.28 -14.53
C ASP A 265 6.25 26.08 -13.15
N PRO A 266 6.34 24.90 -12.51
CA PRO A 266 5.75 24.67 -11.20
C PRO A 266 6.41 25.51 -10.09
N GLY A 267 7.62 26.05 -10.33
CA GLY A 267 8.32 26.96 -9.42
C GLY A 267 7.92 28.42 -9.56
N ASN A 268 7.11 28.77 -10.57
CA ASN A 268 6.65 30.14 -10.78
C ASN A 268 5.62 30.55 -9.72
N ALA A 269 5.90 31.60 -8.96
CA ALA A 269 5.05 32.01 -7.84
C ALA A 269 3.65 32.46 -8.27
N GLU A 270 3.53 33.16 -9.40
CA GLU A 270 2.23 33.62 -9.93
C GLU A 270 1.36 32.45 -10.41
N TRP A 271 1.97 31.41 -10.99
CA TRP A 271 1.27 30.15 -11.30
C TRP A 271 0.79 29.44 -10.04
N GLN A 272 1.65 29.36 -9.02
CA GLN A 272 1.26 28.78 -7.72
C GLN A 272 0.08 29.52 -7.10
N ASP A 273 0.13 30.86 -7.07
CA ASP A 273 -0.97 31.70 -6.57
C ASP A 273 -2.26 31.50 -7.39
N TYR A 274 -2.15 31.42 -8.71
CA TYR A 274 -3.29 31.15 -9.58
C TYR A 274 -3.96 29.81 -9.23
N LEU A 275 -3.18 28.72 -9.13
CA LEU A 275 -3.76 27.40 -8.84
C LEU A 275 -4.26 27.28 -7.40
N ILE A 276 -3.66 28.00 -6.45
CA ILE A 276 -4.18 28.12 -5.08
C ILE A 276 -5.60 28.69 -5.08
N GLU A 277 -5.85 29.76 -5.84
CA GLU A 277 -7.21 30.33 -5.94
C GLU A 277 -8.19 29.33 -6.58
N ARG A 278 -7.78 28.57 -7.60
CA ARG A 278 -8.61 27.51 -8.19
C ARG A 278 -8.88 26.37 -7.20
N ASN A 279 -7.90 25.98 -6.39
CA ASN A 279 -8.09 24.98 -5.33
C ASN A 279 -9.02 25.46 -4.21
N LYS A 280 -9.05 26.76 -3.90
CA LYS A 280 -10.04 27.31 -2.97
C LYS A 280 -11.47 27.12 -3.46
N GLU A 281 -11.72 27.25 -4.77
CA GLU A 281 -13.03 26.98 -5.35
C GLU A 281 -13.42 25.51 -5.20
N VAL A 282 -12.47 24.58 -5.40
CA VAL A 282 -12.67 23.15 -5.18
C VAL A 282 -13.07 22.88 -3.73
N TYR A 283 -12.29 23.35 -2.77
CA TYR A 283 -12.54 23.13 -1.34
C TYR A 283 -13.79 23.85 -0.83
N HIS A 284 -14.22 24.93 -1.49
CA HIS A 284 -15.46 25.63 -1.15
C HIS A 284 -16.71 24.79 -1.44
N HIS A 285 -16.69 24.03 -2.53
CA HIS A 285 -17.88 23.29 -3.00
C HIS A 285 -17.85 21.81 -2.68
N LEU A 286 -16.65 21.21 -2.53
CA LEU A 286 -16.43 19.79 -2.42
C LEU A 286 -15.57 19.49 -1.19
N ASP A 287 -16.03 18.62 -0.33
CA ASP A 287 -15.38 18.31 0.94
C ASP A 287 -14.20 17.34 0.79
N PHE A 288 -13.31 17.65 -0.16
CA PHE A 288 -12.05 16.91 -0.29
C PHE A 288 -11.13 17.14 0.90
N ASP A 289 -10.52 16.07 1.40
CA ASP A 289 -9.51 16.13 2.46
C ASP A 289 -8.19 16.73 1.98
N GLY A 290 -7.89 16.65 0.68
CA GLY A 290 -6.63 17.12 0.15
C GLY A 290 -6.47 17.00 -1.36
N PHE A 291 -5.23 17.21 -1.80
CA PHE A 291 -4.82 17.30 -3.19
C PHE A 291 -3.80 16.19 -3.51
N HIS A 292 -4.13 15.34 -4.47
CA HIS A 292 -3.21 14.43 -5.12
C HIS A 292 -2.56 15.14 -6.31
N ILE A 293 -1.32 15.54 -6.16
CA ILE A 293 -0.54 16.28 -7.13
C ILE A 293 0.21 15.31 -8.03
N ASP A 294 0.04 15.48 -9.33
CA ASP A 294 0.74 14.65 -10.32
C ASP A 294 1.76 15.46 -11.13
N GLN A 295 2.64 14.75 -11.84
CA GLN A 295 3.65 15.27 -12.74
C GLN A 295 3.97 14.23 -13.83
N LEU A 296 4.78 14.60 -14.82
CA LEU A 296 4.98 13.81 -16.04
C LEU A 296 6.41 13.22 -16.17
N GLY A 297 7.07 12.96 -15.05
CA GLY A 297 8.44 12.43 -15.04
C GLY A 297 9.49 13.45 -15.50
N SER A 298 10.67 12.94 -15.83
CA SER A 298 11.75 13.78 -16.35
C SER A 298 11.39 14.33 -17.73
N ARG A 299 11.42 15.64 -17.86
CA ARG A 299 11.20 16.33 -19.13
C ARG A 299 12.52 16.67 -19.86
N GLY A 300 13.68 16.31 -19.26
CA GLY A 300 14.99 16.80 -19.71
C GLY A 300 15.18 18.28 -19.40
N THR A 301 16.12 18.94 -20.11
CA THR A 301 16.39 20.38 -19.91
C THR A 301 15.21 21.22 -20.39
N ARG A 302 14.73 22.10 -19.50
CA ARG A 302 13.63 23.05 -19.79
C ARG A 302 14.02 24.45 -19.37
N TYR A 303 13.38 25.45 -19.96
CA TYR A 303 13.66 26.86 -19.78
C TYR A 303 12.40 27.62 -19.44
N ASP A 304 12.53 28.65 -18.60
CA ASP A 304 11.47 29.62 -18.32
C ASP A 304 11.32 30.63 -19.45
N TRP A 305 10.39 31.57 -19.28
CA TRP A 305 10.15 32.70 -20.18
C TRP A 305 11.41 33.53 -20.46
N ASN A 306 12.32 33.68 -19.50
CA ASN A 306 13.54 34.46 -19.58
C ASN A 306 14.72 33.68 -20.17
N GLY A 307 14.50 32.45 -20.60
CA GLY A 307 15.54 31.56 -21.13
C GLY A 307 16.46 30.98 -20.06
N LYS A 308 16.09 31.09 -18.79
CA LYS A 308 16.82 30.46 -17.68
C LYS A 308 16.40 28.97 -17.55
N GLN A 309 17.37 28.10 -17.33
CA GLN A 309 17.10 26.69 -17.09
C GLN A 309 16.31 26.50 -15.80
N VAL A 310 15.25 25.69 -15.86
CA VAL A 310 14.39 25.31 -14.74
C VAL A 310 14.79 23.96 -14.17
N ASP A 311 14.94 23.88 -12.85
CA ASP A 311 15.08 22.63 -12.09
C ASP A 311 13.69 22.20 -11.61
N LEU A 312 13.04 21.28 -12.34
CA LEU A 312 11.68 20.83 -12.05
C LEU A 312 11.53 20.25 -10.63
N PRO A 313 12.42 19.37 -10.12
CA PRO A 313 12.39 18.91 -8.74
C PRO A 313 12.38 20.03 -7.69
N VAL A 314 13.14 21.10 -7.91
CA VAL A 314 13.10 22.29 -7.03
C VAL A 314 11.75 23.01 -7.17
N GLY A 315 11.23 23.11 -8.39
CA GLY A 315 9.90 23.66 -8.66
C GLY A 315 8.80 22.88 -7.96
N TYR A 316 8.86 21.54 -7.96
CA TYR A 316 7.91 20.69 -7.25
C TYR A 316 7.93 20.92 -5.73
N ALA A 317 9.12 21.02 -5.14
CA ALA A 317 9.23 21.33 -3.71
C ALA A 317 8.65 22.71 -3.36
N SER A 318 8.91 23.73 -4.20
CA SER A 318 8.31 25.06 -4.08
C SER A 318 6.79 25.01 -4.16
N PHE A 319 6.26 24.27 -5.14
CA PHE A 319 4.81 24.09 -5.33
C PHE A 319 4.14 23.44 -4.12
N ILE A 320 4.69 22.32 -3.63
CA ILE A 320 4.18 21.63 -2.45
C ILE A 320 4.12 22.58 -1.24
N ASN A 321 5.19 23.34 -1.01
CA ASN A 321 5.26 24.29 0.11
C ASN A 321 4.23 25.42 -0.03
N ALA A 322 4.01 25.92 -1.24
CA ALA A 322 3.00 26.93 -1.52
C ALA A 322 1.58 26.41 -1.27
N MET A 323 1.24 25.21 -1.76
CA MET A 323 -0.06 24.56 -1.53
C MET A 323 -0.30 24.33 -0.05
N LYS A 324 0.69 23.78 0.68
CA LYS A 324 0.57 23.53 2.11
C LYS A 324 0.42 24.79 2.94
N LYS A 325 1.12 25.85 2.57
CA LYS A 325 1.01 27.15 3.23
C LYS A 325 -0.38 27.78 3.03
N ALA A 326 -0.95 27.66 1.83
CA ALA A 326 -2.27 28.20 1.52
C ALA A 326 -3.41 27.41 2.17
N HIS A 327 -3.25 26.09 2.31
CA HIS A 327 -4.25 25.16 2.83
C HIS A 327 -3.62 24.24 3.89
N PRO A 328 -3.29 24.77 5.09
CA PRO A 328 -2.49 24.05 6.10
C PRO A 328 -3.18 22.78 6.62
N ASP A 329 -4.51 22.77 6.65
CA ASP A 329 -5.31 21.63 7.14
C ASP A 329 -5.54 20.56 6.06
N LYS A 330 -5.22 20.86 4.79
CA LYS A 330 -5.42 19.92 3.69
C LYS A 330 -4.22 18.99 3.52
N ARG A 331 -4.52 17.74 3.16
CA ARG A 331 -3.55 16.67 2.91
C ARG A 331 -2.92 16.83 1.53
N LEU A 332 -1.67 16.43 1.38
CA LEU A 332 -0.97 16.44 0.09
C LEU A 332 -0.35 15.08 -0.18
N VAL A 333 -0.58 14.56 -1.37
CA VAL A 333 0.14 13.45 -1.98
C VAL A 333 0.79 13.96 -3.26
N PHE A 334 2.02 13.57 -3.54
CA PHE A 334 2.70 13.99 -4.76
C PHE A 334 3.31 12.77 -5.47
N ASN A 335 2.95 12.57 -6.74
CA ASN A 335 3.46 11.48 -7.55
C ASN A 335 4.92 11.73 -7.95
N ALA A 336 5.81 10.80 -7.65
CA ALA A 336 7.17 10.76 -8.18
C ALA A 336 7.23 9.73 -9.32
N VAL A 337 6.85 10.15 -10.52
CA VAL A 337 6.86 9.30 -11.73
C VAL A 337 8.28 8.79 -11.99
N SER A 338 8.46 7.46 -12.07
CA SER A 338 9.78 6.82 -12.18
C SER A 338 10.78 7.36 -11.14
N SER A 339 10.31 7.59 -9.92
CA SER A 339 11.09 8.15 -8.80
C SER A 339 11.70 9.55 -9.06
N TYR A 340 11.28 10.24 -10.14
CA TYR A 340 11.83 11.55 -10.51
C TYR A 340 11.46 12.62 -9.48
N GLY A 341 12.47 13.27 -8.91
CA GLY A 341 12.33 14.31 -7.91
C GLY A 341 11.94 13.84 -6.52
N SER A 342 11.86 12.52 -6.25
CA SER A 342 11.32 11.98 -5.01
C SER A 342 12.01 12.54 -3.75
N ASN A 343 13.33 12.71 -3.77
CA ASN A 343 14.09 13.28 -2.65
C ASN A 343 13.72 14.74 -2.34
N ARG A 344 13.40 15.54 -3.36
CA ARG A 344 12.95 16.94 -3.20
C ARG A 344 11.51 17.00 -2.70
N ILE A 345 10.64 16.15 -3.23
CA ILE A 345 9.23 16.02 -2.86
C ILE A 345 9.12 15.65 -1.37
N VAL A 346 9.76 14.55 -0.98
CA VAL A 346 9.76 14.01 0.38
C VAL A 346 10.47 14.97 1.35
N GLY A 347 11.56 15.60 0.90
CA GLY A 347 12.34 16.56 1.70
C GLY A 347 11.58 17.82 2.11
N THR A 348 10.38 18.09 1.54
CA THR A 348 9.51 19.19 1.99
C THR A 348 8.89 18.92 3.36
N GLY A 349 8.74 17.65 3.77
CA GLY A 349 8.00 17.25 4.97
C GLY A 349 6.49 17.51 4.91
N ASN A 350 5.93 17.81 3.74
CA ASN A 350 4.55 18.24 3.55
C ASN A 350 3.68 17.25 2.76
N VAL A 351 4.23 16.08 2.38
CA VAL A 351 3.49 15.01 1.73
C VAL A 351 3.18 13.90 2.73
N ASP A 352 2.01 13.28 2.59
CA ASP A 352 1.48 12.31 3.55
C ASP A 352 2.19 10.94 3.47
N PHE A 353 2.66 10.56 2.28
CA PHE A 353 3.45 9.34 2.04
C PHE A 353 4.24 9.46 0.73
N CYS A 354 5.15 8.52 0.48
CA CYS A 354 5.89 8.43 -0.77
C CYS A 354 5.02 7.70 -1.80
N TYR A 355 4.59 8.41 -2.84
CA TYR A 355 3.84 7.84 -3.96
C TYR A 355 4.73 7.78 -5.20
N ASN A 356 4.84 6.62 -5.82
CA ASN A 356 5.61 6.41 -7.04
C ASN A 356 4.78 5.71 -8.09
N GLU A 357 4.75 6.28 -9.27
CA GLU A 357 4.27 5.62 -10.48
C GLU A 357 5.42 4.86 -11.13
N VAL A 358 5.27 3.52 -11.23
CA VAL A 358 6.37 2.61 -11.59
C VAL A 358 6.29 2.23 -13.06
N TRP A 359 7.32 2.57 -13.82
CA TRP A 359 7.36 2.38 -15.27
C TRP A 359 8.41 1.33 -15.71
N GLY A 360 8.43 1.05 -17.03
CA GLY A 360 9.17 -0.06 -17.62
C GLY A 360 10.70 -0.06 -17.44
N SER A 361 11.31 1.03 -16.98
CA SER A 361 12.72 1.05 -16.55
C SER A 361 12.95 0.38 -15.19
N GLU A 362 11.87 0.12 -14.44
CA GLU A 362 11.86 -0.46 -13.08
C GLU A 362 10.94 -1.70 -13.08
N ASP A 363 11.11 -2.60 -14.05
CA ASP A 363 10.16 -3.71 -14.33
C ASP A 363 10.46 -5.01 -13.57
N GLN A 364 11.60 -5.11 -12.89
CA GLN A 364 11.97 -6.31 -12.14
C GLN A 364 11.50 -6.25 -10.68
N PHE A 365 11.19 -7.39 -10.08
CA PHE A 365 10.82 -7.43 -8.64
C PHE A 365 11.86 -6.76 -7.73
N LYS A 366 13.16 -6.87 -8.05
CA LYS A 366 14.24 -6.19 -7.29
C LYS A 366 14.12 -4.67 -7.34
N ASP A 367 13.53 -4.10 -8.40
CA ASP A 367 13.39 -2.66 -8.56
C ASP A 367 12.34 -2.10 -7.60
N LEU A 368 11.26 -2.86 -7.34
CA LEU A 368 10.26 -2.52 -6.32
C LEU A 368 10.91 -2.35 -4.93
N TYR A 369 11.85 -3.24 -4.59
CA TYR A 369 12.64 -3.09 -3.36
C TYR A 369 13.46 -1.80 -3.37
N THR A 370 14.11 -1.50 -4.48
CA THR A 370 14.96 -0.30 -4.61
C THR A 370 14.13 0.97 -4.40
N ILE A 371 12.94 1.05 -4.99
CA ILE A 371 12.02 2.19 -4.82
C ILE A 371 11.61 2.33 -3.35
N ILE A 372 11.08 1.27 -2.74
CA ILE A 372 10.62 1.28 -1.35
C ILE A 372 11.77 1.66 -0.40
N LYS A 373 12.96 1.10 -0.61
CA LYS A 373 14.14 1.38 0.22
C LYS A 373 14.64 2.82 0.04
N THR A 374 14.61 3.35 -1.18
CA THR A 374 14.99 4.74 -1.46
C THR A 374 14.01 5.72 -0.81
N ASN A 375 12.71 5.44 -0.87
CA ASN A 375 11.68 6.22 -0.19
C ASN A 375 11.88 6.24 1.33
N ASP A 376 12.12 5.07 1.92
CA ASP A 376 12.40 4.92 3.35
C ASP A 376 13.61 5.77 3.78
N MET A 377 14.71 5.74 3.01
CA MET A 377 15.89 6.57 3.26
C MET A 377 15.62 8.06 3.05
N ASN A 378 14.96 8.45 1.96
CA ASN A 378 14.68 9.85 1.65
C ASN A 378 13.78 10.52 2.70
N SER A 379 12.91 9.74 3.34
CA SER A 379 12.01 10.19 4.41
C SER A 379 12.59 10.07 5.81
N ASN A 380 13.85 9.68 5.97
CA ASN A 380 14.43 9.34 7.28
C ASN A 380 13.58 8.32 8.05
N HIS A 381 13.05 7.31 7.35
CA HIS A 381 12.22 6.22 7.88
C HIS A 381 10.84 6.65 8.43
N THR A 382 10.36 7.83 8.06
CA THR A 382 9.08 8.37 8.59
C THR A 382 7.88 8.12 7.70
N LEU A 383 8.07 8.05 6.35
CA LEU A 383 6.98 7.88 5.40
C LEU A 383 6.92 6.45 4.84
N LYS A 384 5.72 6.01 4.54
CA LYS A 384 5.45 4.73 3.89
C LYS A 384 5.38 4.89 2.38
N SER A 385 5.60 3.79 1.64
CA SER A 385 5.52 3.77 0.17
C SER A 385 4.16 3.25 -0.30
N VAL A 386 3.61 3.93 -1.32
CA VAL A 386 2.50 3.48 -2.14
C VAL A 386 2.97 3.47 -3.60
N LEU A 387 2.84 2.35 -4.28
CA LEU A 387 3.29 2.17 -5.66
C LEU A 387 2.09 2.03 -6.59
N ALA A 388 2.00 2.91 -7.60
CA ALA A 388 1.13 2.71 -8.75
C ALA A 388 1.89 1.85 -9.76
N ALA A 389 1.72 0.53 -9.65
CA ALA A 389 2.44 -0.46 -10.43
C ALA A 389 1.46 -1.15 -11.40
N TYR A 390 1.45 -0.71 -12.65
CA TYR A 390 0.51 -1.18 -13.67
C TYR A 390 0.80 -2.60 -14.12
N MET A 391 -0.16 -3.49 -13.91
CA MET A 391 -0.08 -4.90 -14.27
C MET A 391 -0.97 -5.22 -15.47
N ASN A 392 -0.59 -6.26 -16.22
CA ASN A 392 -1.31 -6.72 -17.41
C ASN A 392 -1.55 -5.60 -18.45
N TYR A 393 -0.59 -4.70 -18.57
CA TYR A 393 -0.67 -3.45 -19.34
C TYR A 393 -0.99 -3.65 -20.83
N GLU A 394 -0.54 -4.76 -21.43
CA GLU A 394 -0.81 -5.11 -22.84
C GLU A 394 -2.11 -5.93 -23.01
N CYS A 395 -2.82 -6.23 -21.92
CA CYS A 395 -4.06 -7.00 -21.99
C CYS A 395 -5.25 -6.12 -22.41
N SER A 396 -6.26 -6.75 -23.01
CA SER A 396 -7.52 -6.14 -23.44
C SER A 396 -8.63 -7.19 -23.46
N GLY A 397 -9.83 -6.81 -23.01
CA GLY A 397 -11.04 -7.64 -23.13
C GLY A 397 -10.99 -8.97 -22.37
N ARG A 398 -10.25 -9.06 -21.28
CA ARG A 398 -10.08 -10.29 -20.48
C ARG A 398 -9.99 -10.00 -18.97
N ASP A 399 -9.94 -11.05 -18.17
CA ASP A 399 -9.67 -10.93 -16.74
C ASP A 399 -8.16 -10.76 -16.46
N PHE A 400 -7.85 -10.10 -15.35
CA PHE A 400 -6.50 -10.04 -14.80
C PHE A 400 -5.95 -11.43 -14.52
N ASN A 401 -4.66 -11.61 -14.75
CA ASN A 401 -3.95 -12.84 -14.43
C ASN A 401 -3.71 -12.97 -12.92
N ILE A 402 -4.47 -13.83 -12.26
CA ILE A 402 -4.40 -14.04 -10.81
C ILE A 402 -2.96 -14.29 -10.33
N PRO A 403 -2.16 -15.22 -10.90
CA PRO A 403 -0.80 -15.47 -10.46
C PRO A 403 0.12 -14.26 -10.53
N GLY A 404 0.00 -13.45 -11.57
CA GLY A 404 0.78 -12.22 -11.72
C GLY A 404 0.46 -11.22 -10.62
N VAL A 405 -0.83 -10.93 -10.38
CA VAL A 405 -1.30 -9.99 -9.36
C VAL A 405 -0.85 -10.44 -7.97
N LEU A 406 -1.17 -11.67 -7.56
CA LEU A 406 -0.88 -12.15 -6.21
C LEU A 406 0.63 -12.21 -5.91
N LEU A 407 1.47 -12.60 -6.87
CA LEU A 407 2.91 -12.61 -6.65
C LEU A 407 3.48 -11.19 -6.51
N THR A 408 2.96 -10.24 -7.27
CA THR A 408 3.39 -8.84 -7.19
C THR A 408 2.97 -8.21 -5.86
N ASP A 409 1.73 -8.42 -5.43
CA ASP A 409 1.24 -7.97 -4.13
C ASP A 409 2.01 -8.61 -2.97
N ALA A 410 2.25 -9.92 -3.03
CA ALA A 410 3.07 -10.62 -2.05
C ALA A 410 4.45 -9.96 -1.89
N VAL A 411 5.09 -9.58 -3.00
CA VAL A 411 6.39 -8.91 -2.98
C VAL A 411 6.28 -7.48 -2.41
N ILE A 412 5.37 -6.66 -2.93
CA ILE A 412 5.21 -5.26 -2.47
C ILE A 412 4.90 -5.23 -0.97
N PHE A 413 3.97 -6.06 -0.50
CA PHE A 413 3.54 -6.08 0.91
C PHE A 413 4.62 -6.66 1.83
N ALA A 414 5.32 -7.72 1.44
CA ALA A 414 6.45 -8.26 2.20
C ALA A 414 7.60 -7.24 2.35
N LEU A 415 7.82 -6.42 1.33
CA LEU A 415 8.82 -5.35 1.33
C LEU A 415 8.38 -4.11 2.14
N GLY A 416 7.11 -4.03 2.56
CA GLY A 416 6.56 -2.94 3.37
C GLY A 416 5.91 -1.81 2.57
N GLY A 417 5.67 -2.00 1.28
CA GLY A 417 4.90 -1.09 0.43
C GLY A 417 3.40 -1.36 0.49
N ALA A 418 2.62 -0.47 -0.15
CA ALA A 418 1.25 -0.69 -0.56
C ALA A 418 1.14 -0.53 -2.08
N HIS A 419 0.18 -1.18 -2.69
CA HIS A 419 -0.07 -1.13 -4.12
C HIS A 419 -1.32 -0.29 -4.40
N LEU A 420 -1.21 0.74 -5.25
CA LEU A 420 -2.37 1.44 -5.79
C LEU A 420 -2.92 0.63 -6.95
N GLU A 421 -3.91 -0.17 -6.69
CA GLU A 421 -4.51 -1.05 -7.70
C GLU A 421 -6.03 -1.13 -7.60
N LEU A 422 -6.61 -0.93 -6.41
CA LEU A 422 -8.03 -1.05 -6.14
C LEU A 422 -8.76 0.29 -6.29
N GLY A 423 -9.90 0.25 -6.95
CA GLY A 423 -10.77 1.40 -7.16
C GLY A 423 -12.18 0.97 -7.59
N ASP A 424 -12.82 1.78 -8.42
CA ASP A 424 -14.03 1.39 -9.14
C ASP A 424 -13.79 0.20 -10.09
N HIS A 425 -12.53 -0.08 -10.39
CA HIS A 425 -12.05 -1.29 -11.07
C HIS A 425 -10.63 -1.62 -10.59
N LEU A 426 -9.99 -2.69 -11.09
CA LEU A 426 -8.58 -3.00 -10.85
C LEU A 426 -7.71 -2.28 -11.89
N LEU A 427 -6.61 -1.62 -11.45
CA LEU A 427 -5.79 -0.74 -12.27
C LEU A 427 -4.85 -1.50 -13.21
N CYS A 428 -4.95 -1.25 -14.54
CA CYS A 428 -4.03 -1.83 -15.52
C CYS A 428 -3.18 -0.79 -16.28
N ARG A 429 -3.64 0.45 -16.41
CA ARG A 429 -3.00 1.51 -17.23
C ARG A 429 -3.12 2.88 -16.58
N GLU A 430 -2.25 3.81 -17.01
CA GLU A 430 -2.16 5.19 -16.54
C GLU A 430 -3.41 6.03 -16.82
N TYR A 431 -4.15 5.70 -17.84
CA TYR A 431 -5.44 6.34 -18.10
C TYR A 431 -6.52 5.56 -17.36
N PHE A 432 -6.71 5.83 -16.09
CA PHE A 432 -7.54 5.06 -15.18
C PHE A 432 -8.97 4.80 -15.68
N PRO A 433 -9.60 5.76 -16.40
CA PRO A 433 -10.91 5.50 -16.98
C PRO A 433 -10.92 4.49 -18.14
N SER A 434 -9.75 4.27 -18.78
CA SER A 434 -9.65 3.37 -19.94
C SER A 434 -9.47 1.92 -19.47
N GLN A 435 -10.59 1.24 -19.24
CA GLN A 435 -10.62 -0.04 -18.56
C GLN A 435 -11.41 -1.12 -19.33
N ASP A 436 -10.71 -2.14 -19.80
CA ASP A 436 -11.30 -3.32 -20.42
C ASP A 436 -10.77 -4.66 -19.86
N VAL A 437 -9.86 -4.61 -18.88
CA VAL A 437 -9.38 -5.77 -18.11
C VAL A 437 -10.14 -5.84 -16.80
N LYS A 438 -10.71 -6.99 -16.46
CA LYS A 438 -11.65 -7.13 -15.35
C LYS A 438 -11.07 -7.96 -14.20
N MET A 439 -11.48 -7.62 -12.99
CA MET A 439 -11.23 -8.46 -11.82
C MET A 439 -12.27 -9.56 -11.74
N SER A 440 -11.83 -10.82 -11.87
CA SER A 440 -12.73 -11.98 -11.71
C SER A 440 -13.22 -12.08 -10.26
N PRO A 441 -14.39 -12.73 -10.01
CA PRO A 441 -14.85 -12.99 -8.63
C PRO A 441 -13.84 -13.74 -7.77
N ALA A 442 -13.08 -14.67 -8.38
CA ALA A 442 -12.02 -15.39 -7.68
C ALA A 442 -10.88 -14.47 -7.24
N LEU A 443 -10.39 -13.57 -8.12
CA LEU A 443 -9.39 -12.58 -7.76
C LEU A 443 -9.91 -11.64 -6.68
N ARG A 444 -11.16 -11.17 -6.79
CA ARG A 444 -11.79 -10.30 -5.80
C ARG A 444 -11.75 -10.91 -4.38
N THR A 445 -12.03 -12.20 -4.24
CA THR A 445 -11.94 -12.91 -2.95
C THR A 445 -10.50 -12.99 -2.44
N LEU A 446 -9.53 -13.23 -3.33
CA LEU A 446 -8.12 -13.31 -2.97
C LEU A 446 -7.55 -11.94 -2.57
N MET A 447 -7.95 -10.86 -3.26
CA MET A 447 -7.58 -9.49 -2.88
C MET A 447 -8.01 -9.17 -1.44
N VAL A 448 -9.23 -9.50 -1.05
CA VAL A 448 -9.71 -9.33 0.33
C VAL A 448 -8.75 -10.02 1.33
N ARG A 449 -8.32 -11.26 1.07
CA ARG A 449 -7.40 -11.99 1.95
C ARG A 449 -6.01 -11.35 2.03
N TYR A 450 -5.49 -10.85 0.91
CA TYR A 450 -4.20 -10.17 0.85
C TYR A 450 -4.22 -8.85 1.60
N TYR A 451 -5.30 -8.08 1.47
CA TYR A 451 -5.46 -6.81 2.19
C TYR A 451 -5.78 -7.00 3.68
N ASP A 452 -6.55 -8.04 4.06
CA ASP A 452 -6.66 -8.47 5.46
C ASP A 452 -5.29 -8.80 6.04
N PHE A 453 -4.50 -9.59 5.33
CA PHE A 453 -3.17 -10.00 5.77
C PHE A 453 -2.24 -8.79 5.93
N MET A 454 -2.16 -7.91 4.92
CA MET A 454 -1.35 -6.70 5.00
C MET A 454 -1.75 -5.81 6.17
N THR A 455 -3.04 -5.66 6.44
CA THR A 455 -3.58 -4.82 7.51
C THR A 455 -3.37 -5.42 8.89
N ALA A 456 -3.71 -6.69 9.07
CA ALA A 456 -3.56 -7.37 10.37
C ALA A 456 -2.10 -7.43 10.85
N TYR A 457 -1.17 -7.60 9.90
CA TYR A 457 0.27 -7.72 10.19
C TYR A 457 1.07 -6.47 9.78
N GLN A 458 0.42 -5.30 9.65
CA GLN A 458 1.08 -4.05 9.22
C GLN A 458 2.27 -3.68 10.10
N ASN A 459 2.25 -3.99 11.39
CA ASN A 459 3.36 -3.73 12.30
C ASN A 459 4.61 -4.56 11.94
N LEU A 460 4.44 -5.82 11.47
CA LEU A 460 5.53 -6.68 11.03
C LEU A 460 5.97 -6.42 9.59
N LEU A 461 5.06 -5.96 8.74
CA LEU A 461 5.33 -5.73 7.33
C LEU A 461 5.85 -4.31 7.08
N ARG A 462 5.28 -3.31 7.75
CA ARG A 462 5.49 -1.87 7.48
C ARG A 462 5.99 -1.08 8.70
N GLY A 463 6.16 -1.73 9.86
CA GLY A 463 6.73 -1.12 11.06
C GLY A 463 8.22 -0.77 10.89
N ALA A 464 8.75 0.01 11.83
CA ALA A 464 10.18 0.29 11.88
C ALA A 464 10.98 -1.01 12.02
N SER A 465 11.92 -1.24 11.12
CA SER A 465 12.64 -2.52 11.03
C SER A 465 14.06 -2.33 10.51
N SER A 466 14.93 -3.27 10.84
CA SER A 466 16.24 -3.41 10.20
C SER A 466 16.26 -4.65 9.32
N LYS A 467 16.93 -4.55 8.14
CA LYS A 467 17.16 -5.72 7.28
C LYS A 467 17.95 -6.77 8.06
N ALA A 468 17.54 -8.03 7.97
CA ALA A 468 18.28 -9.15 8.50
C ALA A 468 18.65 -10.11 7.36
N GLU A 469 19.83 -10.70 7.42
CA GLU A 469 20.21 -11.80 6.53
C GLU A 469 20.19 -13.09 7.33
N ILE A 470 19.09 -13.83 7.15
CA ILE A 470 18.88 -15.10 7.84
C ILE A 470 19.17 -16.24 6.88
N GLN A 471 20.04 -17.15 7.30
CA GLN A 471 20.34 -18.34 6.53
C GLN A 471 19.23 -19.38 6.77
N VAL A 472 18.57 -19.77 5.68
CA VAL A 472 17.58 -20.86 5.67
C VAL A 472 18.13 -22.00 4.83
N GLU A 473 18.17 -23.20 5.42
CA GLU A 473 18.59 -24.43 4.75
C GLU A 473 17.39 -25.35 4.60
N VAL A 474 17.20 -25.88 3.40
CA VAL A 474 16.16 -26.88 3.13
C VAL A 474 16.64 -28.24 3.58
N LEU A 475 15.83 -28.93 4.37
CA LEU A 475 16.13 -30.30 4.77
C LEU A 475 15.64 -31.32 3.73
N SER A 476 14.51 -31.18 3.13
CA SER A 476 14.02 -31.79 1.88
C SER A 476 12.48 -31.71 1.77
N GLU A 477 11.93 -31.53 0.56
CA GLU A 477 10.66 -32.17 0.20
C GLU A 477 10.95 -33.66 0.00
N ALA A 478 10.00 -34.54 0.26
CA ALA A 478 10.17 -36.01 0.30
C ALA A 478 10.95 -36.62 -0.90
N THR A 479 11.17 -35.88 -1.98
CA THR A 479 11.91 -36.33 -3.18
C THR A 479 12.72 -35.22 -3.89
N ARG A 480 12.66 -33.95 -3.51
CA ARG A 480 13.33 -32.82 -4.19
C ARG A 480 13.86 -31.79 -3.21
N LYS A 481 15.08 -31.30 -3.47
CA LYS A 481 15.55 -30.05 -2.83
C LYS A 481 14.80 -28.89 -3.49
N VAL A 482 14.12 -28.06 -2.68
CA VAL A 482 13.61 -26.77 -3.10
C VAL A 482 14.73 -25.76 -2.99
N PRO A 483 15.16 -25.10 -4.07
CA PRO A 483 16.21 -24.09 -3.97
C PRO A 483 15.70 -22.87 -3.21
N PHE A 484 16.49 -22.43 -2.21
CA PHE A 484 16.24 -21.21 -1.45
C PHE A 484 17.35 -20.21 -1.73
N ASN A 485 17.00 -18.94 -1.71
CA ASN A 485 17.98 -17.85 -1.73
C ASN A 485 17.47 -16.65 -0.92
N ASN A 486 18.38 -15.86 -0.40
CA ASN A 486 18.01 -14.55 0.15
C ASN A 486 17.74 -13.55 -0.98
N TRP A 487 16.94 -12.52 -0.65
CA TRP A 487 16.66 -11.42 -1.57
C TRP A 487 17.95 -10.86 -2.25
N PRO A 488 18.02 -10.58 -3.54
CA PRO A 488 16.93 -10.49 -4.52
C PRO A 488 16.44 -11.84 -5.05
N PRO A 489 15.23 -11.88 -5.68
CA PRO A 489 14.66 -13.12 -6.16
C PRO A 489 15.44 -13.75 -7.30
N LYS A 490 15.32 -15.07 -7.40
CA LYS A 490 15.83 -15.86 -8.52
C LYS A 490 14.71 -16.73 -9.07
N GLU A 491 14.74 -16.95 -10.38
CA GLU A 491 13.85 -17.90 -11.02
C GLU A 491 13.97 -19.30 -10.39
N GLU A 492 12.92 -20.09 -10.45
CA GLU A 492 12.88 -21.48 -9.97
C GLU A 492 13.23 -21.65 -8.47
N SER A 493 13.13 -20.59 -7.66
CA SER A 493 13.50 -20.64 -6.24
C SER A 493 12.40 -20.13 -5.30
N VAL A 494 12.54 -20.43 -4.01
CA VAL A 494 11.88 -19.70 -2.92
C VAL A 494 12.85 -18.65 -2.40
N THR A 495 12.46 -17.39 -2.48
CA THR A 495 13.29 -16.28 -2.01
C THR A 495 12.86 -15.87 -0.60
N THR A 496 13.82 -15.68 0.31
CA THR A 496 13.56 -15.16 1.63
C THR A 496 13.90 -13.68 1.72
N TYR A 497 12.99 -12.90 2.31
CA TYR A 497 13.23 -11.53 2.72
C TYR A 497 13.01 -11.40 4.23
N SER A 498 14.09 -11.12 4.95
CA SER A 498 14.09 -11.15 6.42
C SER A 498 14.37 -9.79 7.01
N LYS A 499 13.74 -9.51 8.16
CA LYS A 499 13.94 -8.28 8.94
C LYS A 499 13.77 -8.53 10.44
N LYS A 500 14.37 -7.65 11.24
CA LYS A 500 14.16 -7.59 12.69
C LYS A 500 13.24 -6.44 13.04
N ILE A 501 12.30 -6.70 13.93
CA ILE A 501 11.32 -5.74 14.44
C ILE A 501 11.21 -5.95 15.95
N GLY A 502 11.83 -5.05 16.72
CA GLY A 502 12.03 -5.30 18.15
C GLY A 502 12.79 -6.61 18.36
N ASP A 503 12.28 -7.45 19.22
CA ASP A 503 12.86 -8.76 19.53
C ASP A 503 12.48 -9.86 18.52
N ARG A 504 11.60 -9.56 17.56
CA ARG A 504 11.11 -10.51 16.56
C ARG A 504 12.00 -10.57 15.33
N THR A 505 12.18 -11.78 14.82
CA THR A 505 12.72 -12.02 13.49
C THR A 505 11.60 -12.45 12.56
N VAL A 506 11.38 -11.68 11.49
CA VAL A 506 10.35 -11.92 10.48
C VAL A 506 11.02 -12.40 9.20
N ILE A 507 10.60 -13.57 8.69
CA ILE A 507 11.10 -14.15 7.45
C ILE A 507 9.92 -14.31 6.48
N ASN A 508 9.94 -13.57 5.39
CA ASN A 508 8.96 -13.71 4.31
C ASN A 508 9.50 -14.71 3.28
N PHE A 509 8.79 -15.80 3.06
CA PHE A 509 9.07 -16.77 2.01
C PHE A 509 8.21 -16.42 0.80
N LEU A 510 8.85 -16.05 -0.31
CA LEU A 510 8.22 -15.66 -1.57
C LEU A 510 8.52 -16.73 -2.63
N ASN A 511 7.49 -17.26 -3.28
CA ASN A 511 7.61 -18.41 -4.16
C ASN A 511 7.77 -18.01 -5.62
N PHE A 512 8.97 -18.15 -6.17
CA PHE A 512 9.29 -17.90 -7.57
C PHE A 512 9.51 -19.21 -8.37
N ARG A 513 9.02 -20.33 -7.89
CA ARG A 513 9.14 -21.62 -8.60
C ARG A 513 8.20 -21.63 -9.82
N THR A 514 8.69 -22.13 -10.94
CA THR A 514 7.97 -22.12 -12.24
C THR A 514 7.64 -20.72 -12.78
N VAL A 515 8.26 -19.69 -12.23
CA VAL A 515 8.15 -18.33 -12.76
C VAL A 515 9.07 -18.18 -13.96
N ASP A 516 8.49 -17.79 -15.10
CA ASP A 516 9.16 -17.70 -16.41
C ASP A 516 10.11 -16.51 -16.56
N ASN A 517 9.97 -15.49 -15.71
CA ASN A 517 10.82 -14.32 -15.66
C ASN A 517 10.60 -13.54 -14.35
N LEU A 518 11.45 -12.57 -14.04
CA LEU A 518 11.39 -11.76 -12.83
C LEU A 518 10.77 -10.36 -13.05
N SER A 519 10.11 -10.11 -14.19
CA SER A 519 9.33 -8.88 -14.38
C SER A 519 8.04 -8.94 -13.57
N TRP A 520 7.79 -7.97 -12.70
CA TRP A 520 6.55 -7.91 -11.91
C TRP A 520 5.32 -7.56 -12.75
N ARG A 521 5.50 -6.90 -13.90
CA ARG A 521 4.38 -6.32 -14.69
C ARG A 521 3.44 -7.36 -15.30
N ASP A 522 3.93 -8.56 -15.60
CA ASP A 522 3.14 -9.59 -16.31
C ASP A 522 2.33 -8.96 -17.46
N LEU A 523 3.02 -8.23 -18.35
CA LEU A 523 2.40 -7.35 -19.36
C LEU A 523 1.27 -8.02 -20.15
N LYS A 524 1.43 -9.29 -20.50
CA LYS A 524 0.48 -10.09 -21.30
C LYS A 524 -0.49 -10.92 -20.46
N GLY A 525 -0.41 -10.85 -19.12
CA GLY A 525 -1.25 -11.66 -18.24
C GLY A 525 -1.10 -13.16 -18.45
N THR A 526 0.12 -13.66 -18.54
CA THR A 526 0.42 -15.06 -18.85
C THR A 526 1.29 -15.76 -17.79
N ARG A 527 1.63 -15.08 -16.71
CA ARG A 527 2.44 -15.67 -15.62
C ARG A 527 1.78 -16.94 -15.09
N PRO A 528 2.50 -18.07 -15.04
CA PRO A 528 2.00 -19.29 -14.44
C PRO A 528 1.93 -19.16 -12.91
N ALA A 529 1.04 -19.94 -12.28
CA ALA A 529 1.04 -20.07 -10.82
C ALA A 529 2.36 -20.75 -10.38
N PRO A 530 2.98 -20.27 -9.28
CA PRO A 530 4.16 -20.94 -8.73
C PRO A 530 3.88 -22.38 -8.34
N ALA A 531 4.87 -23.25 -8.53
CA ALA A 531 4.74 -24.63 -8.05
C ALA A 531 4.69 -24.62 -6.52
N LYS A 532 3.57 -25.11 -5.97
CA LYS A 532 3.33 -25.15 -4.52
C LYS A 532 4.40 -25.97 -3.80
N VAL A 533 4.91 -25.45 -2.69
CA VAL A 533 5.77 -26.18 -1.75
C VAL A 533 4.89 -26.77 -0.65
N ILE A 534 4.96 -28.09 -0.45
CA ILE A 534 4.10 -28.79 0.50
C ILE A 534 4.92 -29.18 1.73
N LYS A 535 4.57 -28.59 2.90
CA LYS A 535 5.10 -28.94 4.24
C LYS A 535 6.59 -29.29 4.22
N SER A 536 7.44 -28.32 3.93
CA SER A 536 8.88 -28.53 3.81
C SER A 536 9.59 -28.32 5.16
N PRO A 537 10.35 -29.31 5.67
CA PRO A 537 11.21 -29.10 6.82
C PRO A 537 12.35 -28.14 6.43
N VAL A 538 12.52 -27.10 7.23
CA VAL A 538 13.58 -26.10 7.07
C VAL A 538 14.41 -26.00 8.34
N ARG A 539 15.66 -25.56 8.17
CA ARG A 539 16.59 -25.25 9.24
C ARG A 539 17.01 -23.80 9.12
N ILE A 540 16.80 -23.03 10.18
CA ILE A 540 16.99 -21.59 10.21
C ILE A 540 18.10 -21.25 11.18
N LYS A 541 19.14 -20.53 10.72
CA LYS A 541 20.20 -20.05 11.60
C LYS A 541 19.65 -19.00 12.56
N TYR A 542 19.67 -19.34 13.86
CA TYR A 542 19.16 -18.48 14.92
C TYR A 542 19.89 -18.76 16.23
N ASP A 543 20.73 -17.82 16.67
CA ASP A 543 21.62 -18.02 17.82
C ASP A 543 20.96 -17.63 19.16
N ALA A 544 19.92 -16.78 19.17
CA ALA A 544 19.18 -16.45 20.39
C ALA A 544 18.23 -17.62 20.75
N LYS A 545 17.82 -17.71 22.01
CA LYS A 545 16.83 -18.71 22.42
C LYS A 545 15.45 -18.32 21.90
N ALA A 546 14.85 -19.15 21.07
CA ALA A 546 13.48 -18.97 20.61
C ALA A 546 12.48 -19.44 21.68
N THR A 547 11.44 -18.67 21.91
CA THR A 547 10.34 -19.03 22.82
C THR A 547 9.11 -19.46 22.03
N LYS A 548 8.95 -18.93 20.81
CA LYS A 548 7.81 -19.19 19.94
C LYS A 548 8.22 -19.08 18.48
N VAL A 549 7.67 -19.96 17.65
CA VAL A 549 7.71 -19.85 16.19
C VAL A 549 6.30 -19.96 15.67
N TRP A 550 5.89 -19.03 14.82
CA TRP A 550 4.58 -19.05 14.21
C TRP A 550 4.64 -18.58 12.77
N ALA A 551 3.63 -18.94 11.97
CA ALA A 551 3.51 -18.54 10.59
C ALA A 551 2.10 -18.05 10.27
N ALA A 552 2.00 -17.19 9.26
CA ALA A 552 0.73 -16.77 8.67
C ALA A 552 0.92 -16.55 7.16
N SER A 553 -0.15 -16.75 6.39
CA SER A 553 -0.13 -16.63 4.94
C SER A 553 -1.49 -16.19 4.43
N PRO A 554 -1.58 -15.24 3.48
CA PRO A 554 -2.84 -14.89 2.85
C PRO A 554 -3.41 -16.05 2.02
N ASP A 555 -2.53 -16.98 1.62
CA ASP A 555 -2.87 -18.15 0.80
C ASP A 555 -3.45 -19.30 1.63
N GLN A 556 -3.33 -19.24 2.96
CA GLN A 556 -3.76 -20.32 3.87
C GLN A 556 -4.54 -19.76 5.05
N HIS A 557 -5.59 -20.50 5.45
CA HIS A 557 -6.41 -20.18 6.63
C HIS A 557 -6.90 -18.72 6.66
N ALA A 558 -7.07 -18.11 5.45
CA ALA A 558 -7.43 -16.71 5.27
C ALA A 558 -6.58 -15.73 6.11
N GLY A 559 -5.28 -16.00 6.24
CA GLY A 559 -4.35 -15.14 6.96
C GLY A 559 -4.24 -15.40 8.47
N ALA A 560 -5.01 -16.34 9.04
CA ALA A 560 -4.93 -16.67 10.46
C ALA A 560 -3.54 -17.19 10.83
N ALA A 561 -3.01 -16.73 11.97
CA ALA A 561 -1.73 -17.18 12.50
C ALA A 561 -1.81 -18.61 13.06
N GLN A 562 -0.78 -19.41 12.81
CA GLN A 562 -0.62 -20.74 13.38
C GLN A 562 0.74 -20.86 14.08
N GLU A 563 0.75 -21.36 15.29
CA GLU A 563 2.00 -21.73 15.96
C GLU A 563 2.59 -22.99 15.32
N LEU A 564 3.92 -23.07 15.32
CA LEU A 564 4.66 -24.17 14.74
C LEU A 564 5.48 -24.88 15.82
N ALA A 565 5.38 -26.19 15.86
CA ALA A 565 6.30 -27.01 16.64
C ALA A 565 7.72 -26.86 16.07
N PHE A 566 8.71 -26.69 16.94
CA PHE A 566 10.11 -26.56 16.55
C PHE A 566 11.06 -27.21 17.55
N THR A 567 12.26 -27.50 17.08
CA THR A 567 13.41 -27.81 17.92
C THR A 567 14.54 -26.85 17.64
N GLN A 568 15.29 -26.46 18.68
CA GLN A 568 16.44 -25.59 18.54
C GLN A 568 17.68 -26.25 19.16
N GLU A 569 18.72 -26.41 18.37
CA GLU A 569 20.00 -26.94 18.80
C GLU A 569 21.13 -26.37 17.95
N ASN A 570 22.33 -26.24 18.54
CA ASN A 570 23.55 -25.80 17.85
C ASN A 570 23.39 -24.48 17.06
N GLY A 571 22.55 -23.55 17.54
CA GLY A 571 22.29 -22.27 16.89
C GLY A 571 21.40 -22.35 15.66
N TYR A 572 20.58 -23.40 15.54
CA TYR A 572 19.60 -23.56 14.47
C TYR A 572 18.23 -23.95 15.03
N ILE A 573 17.19 -23.39 14.44
CA ILE A 573 15.80 -23.82 14.61
C ILE A 573 15.43 -24.74 13.46
N SER A 574 14.90 -25.92 13.79
CA SER A 574 14.30 -26.86 12.83
C SER A 574 12.78 -26.81 12.97
N VAL A 575 12.10 -26.52 11.88
CA VAL A 575 10.64 -26.34 11.80
C VAL A 575 10.11 -26.88 10.48
N VAL A 576 8.87 -27.34 10.45
CA VAL A 576 8.18 -27.67 9.19
C VAL A 576 7.49 -26.42 8.67
N LEU A 577 7.97 -25.87 7.56
CA LEU A 577 7.34 -24.74 6.89
C LEU A 577 5.95 -25.18 6.41
N PRO A 578 4.88 -24.44 6.71
CA PRO A 578 3.56 -24.68 6.14
C PRO A 578 3.61 -24.67 4.61
N SER A 579 2.58 -25.20 3.97
CA SER A 579 2.50 -25.17 2.51
C SER A 579 2.60 -23.71 2.01
N LEU A 580 3.43 -23.49 1.00
CA LEU A 580 3.69 -22.17 0.41
C LEU A 580 3.12 -22.15 -1.03
N GLU A 581 2.17 -21.26 -1.30
CA GLU A 581 1.69 -20.97 -2.65
C GLU A 581 2.44 -19.78 -3.23
N TYR A 582 2.12 -18.56 -2.81
CA TYR A 582 2.82 -17.33 -3.21
C TYR A 582 3.66 -16.78 -2.07
N TRP A 583 3.10 -16.69 -0.86
CA TRP A 583 3.72 -16.01 0.27
C TRP A 583 3.37 -16.63 1.62
N THR A 584 4.38 -16.84 2.43
CA THR A 584 4.24 -17.19 3.85
C THR A 584 5.19 -16.34 4.68
N MET A 585 4.69 -15.73 5.73
CA MET A 585 5.46 -15.03 6.75
C MET A 585 5.68 -15.95 7.94
N LEU A 586 6.92 -16.11 8.37
CA LEU A 586 7.32 -16.85 9.58
C LEU A 586 7.93 -15.87 10.56
N VAL A 587 7.55 -15.98 11.81
CA VAL A 587 8.02 -15.11 12.90
C VAL A 587 8.64 -15.95 14.00
N ILE A 588 9.80 -15.53 14.47
CA ILE A 588 10.54 -16.12 15.60
C ILE A 588 10.61 -15.08 16.71
N GLU A 589 10.20 -15.51 17.92
CA GLU A 589 10.21 -14.71 19.15
C GLU A 589 11.11 -15.34 20.22
#